data_9d53acb02112b2ec3990ce0f2c1fbabc
#
_entry.id   9d53acb02112b2ec3990ce0f2c1fbabc
#
_cell.length_a   1.000
_cell.length_b   1.000
_cell.length_c   1.000
_cell.angle_alpha   90.00
_cell.angle_beta   90.00
_cell.angle_gamma   90.00
#
_symmetry.space_group_name_H-M   'P 1'
#
loop_
_entity.id
_entity.type
_entity.pdbx_description
1 polymer ?
#
loop_
_entity_poly.entity_id
_entity_poly.type
_entity_poly.pdbx_seq_one_letter_code
_entity_poly.pdbx_strand_id
1 'polypeptide(L)'
;MAGTIDASVAPLAGTVSNGSWNNTFDFTTDGSVTDEGGGTFSYMGAFSDANWDFDWALEANADPFIAGALTFTNVTASTQTFNIVLSLPILQEAGLVNETGELALTLSDSGGDGSADLALNQWHGLINPIPAPPQLDMALLIGSSFNCSGGPGCATALFPPAIATQQHGPADHGGNPVDSIGIHLNFDLSAGDTATFNTRYELTAVPVPAAAWLFASGLAGLIGVARGKKQLTVQ
;
A
#
# COMPACT_ATOMS: atom_id res chain seq x y z
N MET A 1 -16.18 27.64 -2.20
CA MET A 1 -17.13 26.80 -1.44
C MET A 1 -16.42 25.47 -1.28
N ALA A 2 -15.93 25.18 -0.09
CA ALA A 2 -15.40 23.86 0.21
C ALA A 2 -16.60 22.91 0.26
N GLY A 3 -16.69 21.98 -0.69
CA GLY A 3 -17.65 20.91 -0.62
C GLY A 3 -17.33 20.10 0.63
N THR A 4 -18.31 19.93 1.49
CA THR A 4 -18.28 18.90 2.51
C THR A 4 -18.17 17.56 1.76
N ILE A 5 -16.99 16.96 1.79
CA ILE A 5 -16.87 15.54 1.49
C ILE A 5 -17.65 14.87 2.61
N ASP A 6 -18.81 14.33 2.26
CA ASP A 6 -19.51 13.39 3.12
C ASP A 6 -18.46 12.34 3.46
N ALA A 7 -18.17 12.13 4.75
CA ALA A 7 -17.13 11.23 5.20
C ALA A 7 -17.60 9.77 4.94
N SER A 8 -17.70 9.44 3.66
CA SER A 8 -17.82 8.04 3.28
C SER A 8 -16.50 7.36 3.67
N VAL A 9 -16.59 6.37 4.53
CA VAL A 9 -15.48 5.50 4.91
C VAL A 9 -14.68 5.16 3.66
N ALA A 10 -13.37 5.38 3.69
CA ALA A 10 -12.51 5.02 2.56
C ALA A 10 -12.67 3.51 2.29
N PRO A 11 -13.12 3.08 1.11
CA PRO A 11 -13.50 1.69 0.86
C PRO A 11 -12.25 0.81 0.70
N LEU A 12 -11.61 0.49 1.83
CA LEU A 12 -10.48 -0.45 1.85
C LEU A 12 -11.00 -1.84 1.56
N ALA A 13 -10.48 -2.46 0.52
CA ALA A 13 -10.82 -3.82 0.11
C ALA A 13 -9.56 -4.68 -0.05
N GLY A 14 -9.73 -5.99 -0.02
CA GLY A 14 -8.63 -6.90 -0.22
C GLY A 14 -9.06 -8.27 -0.72
N THR A 15 -8.09 -9.01 -1.22
CA THR A 15 -8.23 -10.42 -1.56
C THR A 15 -7.11 -11.21 -0.90
N VAL A 16 -7.45 -12.40 -0.39
CA VAL A 16 -6.49 -13.39 0.10
C VAL A 16 -6.72 -14.69 -0.63
N SER A 17 -5.68 -15.24 -1.24
CA SER A 17 -5.79 -16.47 -2.04
C SER A 17 -4.56 -17.35 -1.91
N ASN A 18 -4.68 -18.65 -2.23
CA ASN A 18 -3.56 -19.59 -2.31
C ASN A 18 -3.55 -20.46 -3.58
N GLY A 19 -4.25 -20.04 -4.63
CA GLY A 19 -4.40 -20.82 -5.87
C GLY A 19 -5.51 -21.88 -5.83
N SER A 20 -5.91 -22.38 -4.65
CA SER A 20 -7.00 -23.34 -4.47
C SER A 20 -8.29 -22.68 -3.97
N TRP A 21 -8.17 -21.56 -3.29
CA TRP A 21 -9.27 -20.76 -2.75
C TRP A 21 -8.96 -19.26 -2.91
N ASN A 22 -10.00 -18.45 -2.88
CA ASN A 22 -9.92 -17.00 -2.96
C ASN A 22 -11.05 -16.39 -2.10
N ASN A 23 -10.65 -15.58 -1.11
CA ASN A 23 -11.56 -14.82 -0.27
C ASN A 23 -11.41 -13.33 -0.55
N THR A 24 -12.53 -12.65 -0.68
CA THR A 24 -12.58 -11.19 -0.87
C THR A 24 -13.08 -10.57 0.41
N PHE A 25 -12.41 -9.51 0.85
CA PHE A 25 -12.74 -8.75 2.05
C PHE A 25 -13.13 -7.32 1.68
N ASP A 26 -14.22 -6.87 2.24
CA ASP A 26 -14.58 -5.46 2.36
C ASP A 26 -14.35 -5.06 3.82
N PHE A 27 -13.20 -4.46 4.11
CA PHE A 27 -12.81 -4.13 5.47
C PHE A 27 -13.75 -3.13 6.14
N THR A 28 -14.64 -2.49 5.36
CA THR A 28 -15.68 -1.59 5.90
C THR A 28 -16.85 -2.36 6.51
N THR A 29 -17.08 -3.59 6.07
CA THR A 29 -18.21 -4.42 6.49
C THR A 29 -17.83 -5.71 7.20
N ASP A 30 -16.63 -6.25 6.92
CA ASP A 30 -16.15 -7.52 7.47
C ASP A 30 -15.48 -7.38 8.85
N GLY A 31 -15.40 -6.14 9.36
CA GLY A 31 -14.83 -5.81 10.65
C GLY A 31 -15.50 -4.61 11.31
N SER A 32 -14.75 -3.94 12.16
CA SER A 32 -15.13 -2.66 12.75
C SER A 32 -14.33 -1.53 12.12
N VAL A 33 -14.98 -0.37 11.90
CA VAL A 33 -14.34 0.83 11.37
C VAL A 33 -14.51 1.97 12.36
N THR A 34 -13.45 2.72 12.60
CA THR A 34 -13.45 3.92 13.46
C THR A 34 -12.90 5.10 12.66
N ASP A 35 -13.59 6.24 12.70
CA ASP A 35 -13.10 7.49 12.15
C ASP A 35 -12.13 8.14 13.15
N GLU A 36 -10.85 8.22 12.79
CA GLU A 36 -9.78 8.83 13.59
C GLU A 36 -9.68 10.36 13.34
N GLY A 37 -10.47 10.87 12.41
CA GLY A 37 -10.43 12.25 11.98
C GLY A 37 -9.42 12.52 10.86
N GLY A 38 -9.58 13.67 10.18
CA GLY A 38 -8.69 14.07 9.10
C GLY A 38 -8.75 13.16 7.86
N GLY A 39 -9.81 12.36 7.71
CA GLY A 39 -9.97 11.41 6.61
C GLY A 39 -9.25 10.07 6.85
N THR A 40 -8.72 9.85 8.05
CA THR A 40 -8.10 8.58 8.45
C THR A 40 -9.13 7.69 9.12
N PHE A 41 -9.13 6.42 8.75
CA PHE A 41 -10.00 5.39 9.30
C PHE A 41 -9.17 4.20 9.77
N SER A 42 -9.53 3.66 10.95
CA SER A 42 -9.00 2.40 11.47
C SER A 42 -9.96 1.26 11.15
N TYR A 43 -9.43 0.14 10.70
CA TYR A 43 -10.14 -1.10 10.34
C TYR A 43 -9.61 -2.23 11.17
N MET A 44 -10.46 -2.90 11.94
CA MET A 44 -10.06 -4.02 12.79
C MET A 44 -11.02 -5.19 12.59
N GLY A 45 -10.49 -6.38 12.47
CA GLY A 45 -11.31 -7.56 12.33
C GLY A 45 -10.51 -8.85 12.31
N ALA A 46 -11.23 -9.95 12.18
CA ALA A 46 -10.67 -11.29 12.12
C ALA A 46 -11.53 -12.16 11.23
N PHE A 47 -10.88 -13.13 10.57
CA PHE A 47 -11.50 -14.18 9.78
C PHE A 47 -10.85 -15.51 10.14
N SER A 48 -11.64 -16.58 10.22
CA SER A 48 -11.15 -17.93 10.46
C SER A 48 -11.90 -18.93 9.57
N ASP A 49 -11.15 -19.86 9.00
CA ASP A 49 -11.70 -21.03 8.35
C ASP A 49 -10.93 -22.32 8.73
N ALA A 50 -11.17 -23.41 8.03
CA ALA A 50 -10.53 -24.70 8.33
C ALA A 50 -9.04 -24.74 7.95
N ASN A 51 -8.51 -23.77 7.22
CA ASN A 51 -7.18 -23.80 6.65
C ASN A 51 -6.29 -22.68 7.20
N TRP A 52 -6.87 -21.55 7.63
CA TRP A 52 -6.11 -20.38 8.04
C TRP A 52 -6.95 -19.40 8.85
N ASP A 53 -6.25 -18.65 9.71
CA ASP A 53 -6.81 -17.49 10.40
C ASP A 53 -6.15 -16.21 9.88
N PHE A 54 -6.92 -15.13 9.86
CA PHE A 54 -6.48 -13.82 9.41
C PHE A 54 -7.02 -12.72 10.32
N ASP A 55 -6.13 -12.00 10.99
CA ASP A 55 -6.46 -10.83 11.79
C ASP A 55 -5.87 -9.58 11.13
N TRP A 56 -6.61 -8.48 11.20
CA TRP A 56 -6.14 -7.20 10.69
C TRP A 56 -6.39 -6.05 11.65
N ALA A 57 -5.43 -5.14 11.70
CA ALA A 57 -5.52 -3.85 12.36
C ALA A 57 -4.86 -2.83 11.43
N LEU A 58 -5.65 -2.24 10.55
CA LEU A 58 -5.20 -1.36 9.48
C LEU A 58 -5.65 0.07 9.71
N GLU A 59 -4.88 1.03 9.24
CA GLU A 59 -5.24 2.42 9.08
C GLU A 59 -5.12 2.80 7.61
N ALA A 60 -6.06 3.56 7.10
CA ALA A 60 -6.02 4.06 5.74
C ALA A 60 -6.57 5.48 5.63
N ASN A 61 -6.02 6.24 4.68
CA ASN A 61 -6.47 7.58 4.35
C ASN A 61 -6.41 7.74 2.82
N ALA A 62 -7.41 8.38 2.24
CA ALA A 62 -7.44 8.71 0.82
C ALA A 62 -6.45 9.83 0.43
N ASP A 63 -5.78 10.48 1.39
CA ASP A 63 -4.62 11.38 1.23
C ASP A 63 -3.36 10.60 1.64
N PRO A 64 -2.69 9.90 0.64
CA PRO A 64 -3.03 8.48 0.47
C PRO A 64 -2.02 7.57 1.20
N PHE A 65 -2.47 6.82 2.20
CA PHE A 65 -1.68 5.74 2.80
C PHE A 65 -2.55 4.54 3.21
N ILE A 66 -1.91 3.37 3.28
CA ILE A 66 -2.36 2.16 3.96
C ILE A 66 -1.25 1.76 4.92
N ALA A 67 -1.56 1.55 6.20
CA ALA A 67 -0.60 1.12 7.21
C ALA A 67 -1.26 0.16 8.21
N GLY A 68 -0.46 -0.63 8.92
CA GLY A 68 -0.93 -1.46 10.02
C GLY A 68 -0.42 -2.88 10.00
N ALA A 69 -1.09 -3.74 10.76
CA ALA A 69 -0.74 -5.14 10.96
C ALA A 69 -1.69 -6.07 10.23
N LEU A 70 -1.11 -7.07 9.57
CA LEU A 70 -1.78 -8.24 8.99
C LEU A 70 -1.19 -9.48 9.63
N THR A 71 -1.99 -10.27 10.33
CA THR A 71 -1.55 -11.49 11.00
C THR A 71 -2.20 -12.70 10.36
N PHE A 72 -1.40 -13.65 9.91
CA PHE A 72 -1.82 -14.91 9.30
C PHE A 72 -1.37 -16.09 10.14
N THR A 73 -2.29 -17.01 10.39
CA THR A 73 -1.97 -18.30 10.99
C THR A 73 -2.35 -19.42 10.01
N ASN A 74 -1.38 -20.26 9.68
CA ASN A 74 -1.62 -21.46 8.90
C ASN A 74 -2.06 -22.57 9.85
N VAL A 75 -3.35 -22.92 9.87
CA VAL A 75 -3.89 -23.96 10.75
C VAL A 75 -3.83 -25.37 10.14
N THR A 76 -3.21 -25.52 8.96
CA THR A 76 -3.05 -26.82 8.31
C THR A 76 -1.78 -27.54 8.74
N ALA A 77 -1.68 -28.82 8.39
CA ALA A 77 -0.49 -29.64 8.65
C ALA A 77 0.57 -29.56 7.54
N SER A 78 0.48 -28.57 6.62
CA SER A 78 1.42 -28.37 5.51
C SER A 78 1.66 -26.90 5.27
N THR A 79 2.82 -26.57 4.70
CA THR A 79 3.10 -25.21 4.23
C THR A 79 2.02 -24.72 3.30
N GLN A 80 1.58 -23.47 3.49
CA GLN A 80 0.58 -22.80 2.65
C GLN A 80 1.19 -21.56 2.03
N THR A 81 0.85 -21.33 0.77
CA THR A 81 1.17 -20.06 0.07
C THR A 81 0.00 -19.10 0.25
N PHE A 82 0.29 -17.89 0.66
CA PHE A 82 -0.66 -16.79 0.76
C PHE A 82 -0.33 -15.71 -0.26
N ASN A 83 -1.35 -15.23 -0.93
CA ASN A 83 -1.26 -14.10 -1.87
C ASN A 83 -2.33 -13.08 -1.50
N ILE A 84 -1.89 -11.93 -1.03
CA ILE A 84 -2.73 -10.86 -0.50
C ILE A 84 -2.60 -9.63 -1.39
N VAL A 85 -3.73 -9.05 -1.77
CA VAL A 85 -3.77 -7.75 -2.42
C VAL A 85 -4.73 -6.87 -1.64
N LEU A 86 -4.23 -5.76 -1.08
CA LEU A 86 -5.04 -4.69 -0.52
C LEU A 86 -5.21 -3.59 -1.57
N SER A 87 -6.34 -2.91 -1.56
CA SER A 87 -6.64 -1.80 -2.45
C SER A 87 -7.44 -0.73 -1.75
N LEU A 88 -7.02 0.52 -1.94
CA LEU A 88 -7.66 1.73 -1.43
C LEU A 88 -7.84 2.72 -2.57
N PRO A 89 -9.07 3.06 -2.97
CA PRO A 89 -9.32 4.22 -3.81
C PRO A 89 -8.88 5.51 -3.11
N ILE A 90 -8.24 6.40 -3.85
CA ILE A 90 -7.68 7.65 -3.33
C ILE A 90 -8.21 8.85 -4.11
N LEU A 91 -7.94 10.05 -3.59
CA LEU A 91 -8.11 11.27 -4.36
C LEU A 91 -7.11 11.26 -5.51
N GLN A 92 -7.60 11.58 -6.71
CA GLN A 92 -6.84 11.46 -7.93
C GLN A 92 -5.58 12.34 -7.94
N GLU A 93 -4.41 11.72 -8.09
CA GLU A 93 -3.12 12.38 -8.20
C GLU A 93 -2.64 12.36 -9.66
N ALA A 94 -2.40 13.54 -10.24
CA ALA A 94 -2.01 13.70 -11.64
C ALA A 94 -0.56 14.17 -11.83
N GLY A 95 0.18 14.37 -10.74
CA GLY A 95 1.54 14.90 -10.71
C GLY A 95 2.63 13.85 -10.51
N LEU A 96 3.83 14.35 -10.19
CA LEU A 96 4.89 13.51 -9.63
C LEU A 96 4.49 13.08 -8.22
N VAL A 97 4.70 11.81 -7.90
CA VAL A 97 4.49 11.25 -6.57
C VAL A 97 5.78 10.61 -6.04
N ASN A 98 6.02 10.75 -4.76
CA ASN A 98 6.99 9.93 -4.04
C ASN A 98 6.24 8.79 -3.38
N GLU A 99 6.73 7.59 -3.58
CA GLU A 99 6.28 6.39 -2.90
C GLU A 99 7.19 6.08 -1.72
N THR A 100 6.60 5.68 -0.61
CA THR A 100 7.34 5.14 0.53
C THR A 100 6.69 3.84 0.97
N GLY A 101 7.48 2.77 1.05
CA GLY A 101 7.08 1.47 1.52
C GLY A 101 7.87 1.07 2.76
N GLU A 102 7.19 0.49 3.74
CA GLU A 102 7.80 -0.04 4.96
C GLU A 102 7.25 -1.43 5.27
N LEU A 103 8.12 -2.32 5.74
CA LEU A 103 7.76 -3.66 6.17
C LEU A 103 8.58 -4.09 7.38
N ALA A 104 7.90 -4.49 8.45
CA ALA A 104 8.47 -5.26 9.55
C ALA A 104 7.69 -6.58 9.66
N LEU A 105 8.38 -7.65 9.99
CA LEU A 105 7.83 -9.00 10.07
C LEU A 105 8.14 -9.61 11.43
N THR A 106 7.16 -10.28 12.03
CA THR A 106 7.36 -11.20 13.14
C THR A 106 6.84 -12.57 12.74
N LEU A 107 7.66 -13.59 12.92
CA LEU A 107 7.33 -14.99 12.69
C LEU A 107 7.37 -15.73 14.02
N SER A 108 6.37 -16.56 14.32
CA SER A 108 6.30 -17.33 15.56
C SER A 108 5.83 -18.77 15.32
N ASP A 109 6.45 -19.70 16.01
CA ASP A 109 6.01 -21.10 16.13
C ASP A 109 4.77 -21.15 17.03
N SER A 110 3.60 -21.16 16.43
CA SER A 110 2.30 -21.32 17.11
C SER A 110 1.84 -22.77 17.09
N GLY A 111 2.36 -23.57 16.17
CA GLY A 111 2.12 -25.01 16.08
C GLY A 111 2.78 -25.80 17.18
N GLY A 112 3.86 -25.28 17.75
CA GLY A 112 4.60 -25.87 18.87
C GLY A 112 5.45 -27.06 18.46
N ASP A 113 5.81 -27.19 17.19
CA ASP A 113 6.67 -28.27 16.69
C ASP A 113 8.18 -27.96 16.84
N GLY A 114 8.50 -26.75 17.26
CA GLY A 114 9.85 -26.28 17.57
C GLY A 114 10.51 -25.46 16.47
N SER A 115 9.82 -25.19 15.36
CA SER A 115 10.31 -24.35 14.28
C SER A 115 9.18 -23.64 13.56
N ALA A 116 9.45 -22.44 13.07
CA ALA A 116 8.59 -21.75 12.13
C ALA A 116 9.40 -21.24 10.94
N ASP A 117 8.90 -21.44 9.75
CA ASP A 117 9.53 -21.02 8.50
C ASP A 117 8.59 -20.14 7.68
N LEU A 118 9.13 -19.06 7.14
CA LEU A 118 8.44 -18.18 6.22
C LEU A 118 9.36 -17.85 5.05
N ALA A 119 8.88 -18.08 3.83
CA ALA A 119 9.50 -17.54 2.62
C ALA A 119 8.67 -16.36 2.12
N LEU A 120 9.19 -15.14 2.26
CA LEU A 120 8.59 -13.94 1.69
C LEU A 120 8.99 -13.87 0.22
N ASN A 121 8.06 -14.21 -0.66
CA ASN A 121 8.30 -14.23 -2.10
C ASN A 121 8.30 -12.82 -2.67
N GLN A 122 7.37 -11.95 -2.20
CA GLN A 122 7.32 -10.54 -2.59
C GLN A 122 6.51 -9.70 -1.60
N TRP A 123 6.92 -8.45 -1.48
CA TRP A 123 6.14 -7.33 -0.98
C TRP A 123 6.23 -6.18 -1.98
N HIS A 124 5.08 -5.68 -2.45
CA HIS A 124 5.01 -4.58 -3.39
C HIS A 124 3.99 -3.53 -2.93
N GLY A 125 4.36 -2.25 -2.99
CA GLY A 125 3.41 -1.14 -3.04
C GLY A 125 2.87 -1.02 -4.46
N LEU A 126 1.58 -0.88 -4.63
CA LEU A 126 0.90 -0.87 -5.92
C LEU A 126 0.26 0.48 -6.19
N ILE A 127 0.34 0.92 -7.44
CA ILE A 127 -0.41 2.05 -7.97
C ILE A 127 -1.44 1.53 -8.98
N ASN A 128 -2.67 1.99 -8.85
CA ASN A 128 -3.80 1.58 -9.68
C ASN A 128 -3.96 0.04 -9.74
N PRO A 129 -4.05 -0.65 -8.59
CA PRO A 129 -4.11 -2.11 -8.57
C PRO A 129 -5.39 -2.67 -9.18
N ILE A 130 -6.42 -1.85 -9.46
CA ILE A 130 -7.70 -2.23 -10.04
C ILE A 130 -8.06 -1.28 -11.19
N PRO A 131 -8.36 -1.79 -12.42
CA PRO A 131 -8.29 -3.20 -12.83
C PRO A 131 -6.85 -3.66 -13.13
N ALA A 132 -6.56 -4.91 -12.76
CA ALA A 132 -5.26 -5.55 -12.99
C ALA A 132 -4.84 -5.58 -14.48
N PRO A 133 -3.51 -5.66 -14.78
CA PRO A 133 -2.41 -5.80 -13.83
C PRO A 133 -1.99 -4.46 -13.22
N PRO A 134 -1.40 -4.46 -12.02
CA PRO A 134 -0.81 -3.27 -11.44
C PRO A 134 0.22 -2.67 -12.39
N GLN A 135 0.14 -1.36 -12.63
CA GLN A 135 0.98 -0.72 -13.65
C GLN A 135 2.38 -0.41 -13.16
N LEU A 136 2.53 -0.27 -11.85
CA LEU A 136 3.80 0.00 -11.19
C LEU A 136 3.81 -0.65 -9.82
N ASP A 137 4.96 -1.15 -9.46
CA ASP A 137 5.19 -1.75 -8.17
C ASP A 137 6.51 -1.26 -7.56
N MET A 138 6.46 -0.93 -6.28
CA MET A 138 7.64 -0.74 -5.45
C MET A 138 7.94 -2.06 -4.76
N ALA A 139 9.01 -2.75 -5.17
CA ALA A 139 9.45 -3.96 -4.50
C ALA A 139 10.31 -3.63 -3.28
N LEU A 140 9.92 -4.09 -2.09
CA LEU A 140 10.68 -3.87 -0.87
C LEU A 140 11.57 -5.06 -0.52
N LEU A 141 11.00 -6.26 -0.54
CA LEU A 141 11.70 -7.51 -0.29
C LEU A 141 11.21 -8.57 -1.28
N ILE A 142 12.13 -9.26 -1.93
CA ILE A 142 11.85 -10.35 -2.85
C ILE A 142 12.74 -11.53 -2.49
N GLY A 143 12.14 -12.72 -2.35
CA GLY A 143 12.87 -13.96 -2.14
C GLY A 143 13.62 -14.05 -0.82
N SER A 144 13.09 -13.44 0.26
CA SER A 144 13.68 -13.47 1.60
C SER A 144 13.10 -14.61 2.43
N SER A 145 13.95 -15.35 3.14
CA SER A 145 13.52 -16.42 4.04
C SER A 145 13.81 -16.07 5.48
N PHE A 146 12.84 -16.36 6.35
CA PHE A 146 12.92 -16.17 7.78
C PHE A 146 12.69 -17.51 8.47
N ASN A 147 13.48 -17.79 9.49
CA ASN A 147 13.36 -19.01 10.26
C ASN A 147 13.43 -18.68 11.75
N CYS A 148 12.59 -19.32 12.49
CA CYS A 148 12.61 -19.34 13.94
C CYS A 148 12.83 -20.78 14.38
N SER A 149 13.90 -21.06 15.13
CA SER A 149 14.21 -22.38 15.68
C SER A 149 14.75 -22.23 17.09
N GLY A 150 14.18 -22.93 18.04
CA GLY A 150 14.60 -22.80 19.44
C GLY A 150 13.63 -23.44 20.42
N GLY A 151 12.66 -24.17 19.91
CA GLY A 151 11.62 -24.83 20.69
C GLY A 151 10.27 -24.13 20.62
N PRO A 152 9.24 -24.74 21.20
CA PRO A 152 7.88 -24.22 21.15
C PRO A 152 7.79 -22.75 21.58
N GLY A 153 7.11 -21.94 20.78
CA GLY A 153 6.94 -20.51 21.04
C GLY A 153 8.15 -19.64 20.67
N CYS A 154 9.09 -20.15 19.85
CA CYS A 154 10.14 -19.29 19.31
C CYS A 154 9.54 -18.16 18.47
N ALA A 155 10.21 -17.03 18.44
CA ALA A 155 9.83 -15.90 17.58
C ALA A 155 11.08 -15.24 16.98
N THR A 156 10.98 -14.83 15.74
CA THR A 156 11.99 -14.01 15.06
C THR A 156 11.33 -12.77 14.45
N ALA A 157 12.08 -11.70 14.34
CA ALA A 157 11.58 -10.46 13.78
C ALA A 157 12.58 -9.83 12.83
N LEU A 158 12.10 -9.18 11.79
CA LEU A 158 12.88 -8.30 10.91
C LEU A 158 12.97 -6.92 11.56
N PHE A 159 14.14 -6.58 12.09
CA PHE A 159 14.46 -5.24 12.59
C PHE A 159 15.88 -4.84 12.18
N PRO A 160 16.10 -3.61 11.73
CA PRO A 160 15.10 -2.55 11.47
C PRO A 160 14.14 -2.94 10.35
N PRO A 161 12.97 -2.30 10.27
CA PRO A 161 12.05 -2.52 9.16
C PRO A 161 12.73 -2.22 7.82
N ALA A 162 12.41 -2.97 6.79
CA ALA A 162 12.83 -2.64 5.44
C ALA A 162 12.06 -1.40 4.97
N ILE A 163 12.77 -0.43 4.42
CA ILE A 163 12.20 0.82 3.91
C ILE A 163 12.70 1.04 2.49
N ALA A 164 11.79 1.34 1.58
CA ALA A 164 12.13 1.79 0.23
C ALA A 164 11.40 3.10 -0.11
N THR A 165 12.04 3.91 -0.95
CA THR A 165 11.46 5.13 -1.51
C THR A 165 11.70 5.16 -3.01
N GLN A 166 10.67 5.55 -3.76
CA GLN A 166 10.74 5.66 -5.22
C GLN A 166 9.95 6.88 -5.69
N GLN A 167 10.29 7.45 -6.83
CA GLN A 167 9.56 8.56 -7.41
C GLN A 167 9.03 8.17 -8.78
N HIS A 168 7.77 8.47 -9.02
CA HIS A 168 7.09 8.24 -10.29
C HIS A 168 6.46 9.51 -10.84
N GLY A 169 6.49 9.62 -12.17
CA GLY A 169 5.85 10.69 -12.91
C GLY A 169 4.62 10.19 -13.68
N PRO A 170 3.80 11.11 -14.24
CA PRO A 170 2.63 10.74 -15.04
C PRO A 170 2.96 9.83 -16.22
N ALA A 171 4.16 9.93 -16.79
CA ALA A 171 4.61 9.08 -17.89
C ALA A 171 4.73 7.60 -17.49
N ASP A 172 5.09 7.33 -16.22
CA ASP A 172 5.26 5.99 -15.69
C ASP A 172 3.91 5.28 -15.50
N HIS A 173 2.82 6.04 -15.39
CA HIS A 173 1.44 5.54 -15.31
C HIS A 173 0.71 5.53 -16.66
N GLY A 174 1.45 5.60 -17.78
CA GLY A 174 0.85 5.68 -19.12
C GLY A 174 0.06 6.96 -19.36
N GLY A 175 0.35 8.03 -18.62
CA GLY A 175 -0.36 9.31 -18.67
C GLY A 175 -1.67 9.33 -17.87
N ASN A 176 -2.02 8.23 -17.20
CA ASN A 176 -3.22 8.17 -16.36
C ASN A 176 -2.92 8.73 -14.95
N PRO A 177 -3.88 9.39 -14.32
CA PRO A 177 -3.73 9.77 -12.92
C PRO A 177 -3.75 8.54 -12.01
N VAL A 178 -3.15 8.69 -10.83
CA VAL A 178 -3.26 7.68 -9.77
C VAL A 178 -4.61 7.87 -9.08
N ASP A 179 -5.44 6.85 -9.06
CA ASP A 179 -6.77 6.85 -8.46
C ASP A 179 -6.95 5.79 -7.37
N SER A 180 -5.96 4.92 -7.20
CA SER A 180 -5.94 3.90 -6.16
C SER A 180 -4.50 3.49 -5.81
N ILE A 181 -4.32 3.06 -4.56
CA ILE A 181 -3.08 2.47 -4.07
C ILE A 181 -3.34 1.10 -3.49
N GLY A 182 -2.29 0.31 -3.31
CA GLY A 182 -2.44 -1.02 -2.74
C GLY A 182 -1.15 -1.59 -2.17
N ILE A 183 -1.29 -2.73 -1.52
CA ILE A 183 -0.17 -3.55 -1.05
C ILE A 183 -0.38 -4.96 -1.58
N HIS A 184 0.64 -5.52 -2.21
CA HIS A 184 0.70 -6.92 -2.62
C HIS A 184 1.73 -7.65 -1.78
N LEU A 185 1.31 -8.71 -1.12
CA LEU A 185 2.12 -9.56 -0.28
C LEU A 185 1.95 -11.00 -0.73
N ASN A 186 3.05 -11.70 -1.02
CA ASN A 186 3.06 -13.13 -1.33
C ASN A 186 4.11 -13.84 -0.49
N PHE A 187 3.72 -14.90 0.23
CA PHE A 187 4.61 -15.66 1.10
C PHE A 187 4.14 -17.10 1.29
N ASP A 188 5.08 -17.96 1.65
CA ASP A 188 4.82 -19.31 2.12
C ASP A 188 5.02 -19.36 3.63
N LEU A 189 4.09 -19.95 4.37
CA LEU A 189 4.13 -20.09 5.82
C LEU A 189 4.02 -21.57 6.19
N SER A 190 4.93 -22.03 7.03
CA SER A 190 4.95 -23.41 7.55
C SER A 190 3.69 -23.79 8.33
N ALA A 191 3.52 -25.08 8.54
CA ALA A 191 2.34 -25.68 9.14
C ALA A 191 2.17 -25.25 10.61
N GLY A 192 0.98 -24.79 10.99
CA GLY A 192 0.66 -24.41 12.35
C GLY A 192 1.22 -23.06 12.82
N ASP A 193 1.95 -22.34 11.98
CA ASP A 193 2.69 -21.15 12.37
C ASP A 193 1.95 -19.85 12.11
N THR A 194 2.45 -18.77 12.73
CA THR A 194 1.88 -17.42 12.62
C THR A 194 2.91 -16.43 12.13
N ALA A 195 2.51 -15.61 11.16
CA ALA A 195 3.28 -14.48 10.65
C ALA A 195 2.49 -13.18 10.81
N THR A 196 3.13 -12.15 11.38
CA THR A 196 2.57 -10.80 11.48
C THR A 196 3.42 -9.84 10.66
N PHE A 197 2.78 -9.18 9.70
CA PHE A 197 3.39 -8.16 8.85
C PHE A 197 2.90 -6.78 9.30
N ASN A 198 3.80 -5.96 9.83
CA ASN A 198 3.55 -4.54 10.03
C ASN A 198 4.02 -3.82 8.78
N THR A 199 3.10 -3.28 8.04
CA THR A 199 3.36 -2.70 6.71
C THR A 199 2.83 -1.27 6.62
N ARG A 200 3.47 -0.45 5.77
CA ARG A 200 3.01 0.87 5.38
C ARG A 200 3.31 1.08 3.92
N TYR A 201 2.37 1.64 3.20
CA TYR A 201 2.55 2.17 1.86
C TYR A 201 1.90 3.52 1.76
N GLU A 202 2.64 4.51 1.27
CA GLU A 202 2.23 5.91 1.23
C GLU A 202 2.68 6.55 -0.08
N LEU A 203 1.82 7.39 -0.65
CA LEU A 203 2.17 8.30 -1.72
C LEU A 203 2.17 9.74 -1.18
N THR A 204 3.12 10.52 -1.64
CA THR A 204 3.18 11.95 -1.36
C THR A 204 3.34 12.72 -2.66
N ALA A 205 2.42 13.65 -2.93
CA ALA A 205 2.53 14.53 -4.09
C ALA A 205 3.81 15.40 -3.99
N VAL A 206 4.58 15.47 -5.07
CA VAL A 206 5.75 16.34 -5.13
C VAL A 206 5.32 17.75 -5.52
N PRO A 207 5.46 18.75 -4.63
CA PRO A 207 5.08 20.12 -4.94
C PRO A 207 5.83 20.66 -6.15
N VAL A 208 5.12 21.20 -7.13
CA VAL A 208 5.77 21.89 -8.26
C VAL A 208 6.53 23.10 -7.70
N PRO A 209 7.86 23.21 -7.95
CA PRO A 209 8.63 24.33 -7.45
C PRO A 209 8.02 25.67 -7.86
N ALA A 210 7.92 26.62 -6.93
CA ALA A 210 7.42 27.98 -7.23
C ALA A 210 8.17 28.63 -8.40
N ALA A 211 9.42 28.25 -8.63
CA ALA A 211 10.22 28.66 -9.77
C ALA A 211 9.58 28.33 -11.12
N ALA A 212 8.83 27.23 -11.26
CA ALA A 212 8.13 26.87 -12.48
C ALA A 212 7.00 27.87 -12.78
N TRP A 213 6.25 28.29 -11.77
CA TRP A 213 5.21 29.32 -11.87
C TRP A 213 5.79 30.68 -12.17
N LEU A 214 6.93 31.05 -11.54
CA LEU A 214 7.64 32.29 -11.82
C LEU A 214 8.21 32.30 -13.24
N PHE A 215 8.75 31.18 -13.71
CA PHE A 215 9.25 31.06 -15.07
C PHE A 215 8.11 31.19 -16.10
N ALA A 216 6.99 30.48 -15.89
CA ALA A 216 5.82 30.56 -16.77
C ALA A 216 5.22 31.97 -16.82
N SER A 217 5.09 32.64 -15.67
CA SER A 217 4.60 34.02 -15.58
C SER A 217 5.57 35.02 -16.21
N GLY A 218 6.87 34.83 -16.02
CA GLY A 218 7.93 35.64 -16.64
C GLY A 218 7.91 35.53 -18.17
N LEU A 219 7.75 34.30 -18.68
CA LEU A 219 7.66 34.04 -20.13
C LEU A 219 6.38 34.68 -20.72
N ALA A 220 5.25 34.54 -20.03
CA ALA A 220 3.98 35.18 -20.45
C ALA A 220 4.11 36.72 -20.48
N GLY A 221 4.80 37.31 -19.49
CA GLY A 221 5.07 38.73 -19.44
C GLY A 221 5.95 39.21 -20.61
N LEU A 222 7.00 38.45 -20.96
CA LEU A 222 7.88 38.74 -22.10
C LEU A 222 7.11 38.70 -23.44
N ILE A 223 6.21 37.73 -23.63
CA ILE A 223 5.35 37.64 -24.84
C ILE A 223 4.41 38.84 -24.91
N GLY A 224 3.83 39.27 -23.79
CA GLY A 224 2.97 40.45 -23.69
C GLY A 224 3.70 41.73 -24.13
N VAL A 225 4.90 41.96 -23.62
CA VAL A 225 5.74 43.13 -24.00
C VAL A 225 6.16 43.07 -25.45
N ALA A 226 6.51 41.90 -25.98
CA ALA A 226 6.92 41.74 -27.39
C ALA A 226 5.76 42.05 -28.36
N ARG A 227 4.51 41.72 -28.02
CA ARG A 227 3.32 42.04 -28.79
C ARG A 227 2.93 43.53 -28.74
N GLY A 228 3.11 44.18 -27.57
CA GLY A 228 2.81 45.60 -27.39
C GLY A 228 3.68 46.50 -28.26
N LYS A 229 4.93 46.16 -28.53
CA LYS A 229 5.86 46.95 -29.36
C LYS A 229 5.48 46.96 -30.84
N LYS A 230 4.73 45.96 -31.35
CA LYS A 230 4.34 45.93 -32.76
C LYS A 230 3.18 46.87 -33.13
N GLN A 231 2.44 47.40 -32.16
CA GLN A 231 1.32 48.31 -32.41
C GLN A 231 1.74 49.82 -32.49
N LEU A 232 2.96 50.15 -32.07
CA LEU A 232 3.43 51.57 -32.07
C LEU A 232 4.17 52.00 -33.33
N THR A 233 4.23 51.16 -34.38
CA THR A 233 4.99 51.48 -35.62
C THR A 233 4.13 51.73 -36.83
N VAL A 234 2.84 52.10 -36.67
CA VAL A 234 1.93 52.51 -37.78
C VAL A 234 1.30 53.84 -37.39
N GLN A 235 2.06 54.93 -37.61
CA GLN A 235 1.58 56.29 -37.90
C GLN A 235 2.50 56.95 -38.90
#